data_467491b250daed2b2c0e0ab22832aecf
#
_entry.id   467491b250daed2b2c0e0ab22832aecf
#
_cell.length_a   1.000
_cell.length_b   1.000
_cell.length_c   1.000
_cell.angle_alpha   90.00
_cell.angle_beta   90.00
_cell.angle_gamma   90.00
#
_symmetry.space_group_name_H-M   'P 1'
#
loop_
_entity.id
_entity.type
_entity.pdbx_description
1 polymer ?
#
loop_
_entity_poly.entity_id
_entity_poly.type
_entity_poly.pdbx_seq_one_letter_code
_entity_poly.pdbx_strand_id
1 'polypeptide(L)'
;PYDRFVLEQLAGDELPDADAGSVLATGFLRLGPWDDEPADPANDRYDQLDDMLAATSEAFLGLTLACARCHEHKFEPFSQADYYRVMAVFVPLD
;
A
#
# COMPACT_ATOMS: atom_id res chain seq x y z
N PRO A 1 18.62 -5.09 -9.83
CA PRO A 1 18.97 -4.34 -8.61
C PRO A 1 17.75 -4.09 -7.73
N TYR A 2 17.96 -3.89 -6.47
CA TYR A 2 16.88 -3.76 -5.48
C TYR A 2 16.02 -2.52 -5.73
N ASP A 3 16.61 -1.41 -6.14
CA ASP A 3 15.88 -0.19 -6.47
C ASP A 3 14.88 -0.42 -7.62
N ARG A 4 15.31 -1.13 -8.66
CA ARG A 4 14.42 -1.49 -9.77
C ARG A 4 13.31 -2.44 -9.31
N PHE A 5 13.64 -3.40 -8.45
CA PHE A 5 12.66 -4.32 -7.88
C PHE A 5 11.54 -3.56 -7.14
N VAL A 6 11.91 -2.61 -6.28
CA VAL A 6 10.92 -1.79 -5.54
C VAL A 6 10.05 -0.97 -6.49
N LEU A 7 10.67 -0.32 -7.48
CA LEU A 7 9.93 0.47 -8.48
C LEU A 7 8.91 -0.38 -9.22
N GLU A 8 9.28 -1.58 -9.63
CA GLU A 8 8.36 -2.47 -10.35
C GLU A 8 7.23 -2.96 -9.46
N GLN A 9 7.48 -3.24 -8.18
CA GLN A 9 6.44 -3.66 -7.24
C GLN A 9 5.40 -2.56 -7.01
N LEU A 10 5.81 -1.31 -6.91
CA LEU A 10 4.94 -0.19 -6.58
C LEU A 10 4.32 0.48 -7.80
N ALA A 11 5.03 0.55 -8.93
CA ALA A 11 4.63 1.32 -10.09
C ALA A 11 5.09 0.69 -11.41
N GLY A 12 5.20 -0.63 -11.47
CA GLY A 12 5.71 -1.32 -12.65
C GLY A 12 4.91 -1.07 -13.92
N ASP A 13 3.62 -0.81 -13.80
CA ASP A 13 2.72 -0.48 -14.90
C ASP A 13 2.88 0.95 -15.41
N GLU A 14 3.46 1.84 -14.60
CA GLU A 14 3.63 3.26 -14.91
C GLU A 14 5.03 3.59 -15.47
N LEU A 15 5.93 2.62 -15.51
CA LEU A 15 7.30 2.85 -16.00
C LEU A 15 7.32 3.08 -17.50
N PRO A 16 8.24 3.96 -18.02
CA PRO A 16 8.34 4.19 -19.47
C PRO A 16 8.67 2.95 -20.28
N ASP A 17 9.39 2.00 -19.69
CA ASP A 17 9.78 0.72 -20.29
C ASP A 17 8.97 -0.47 -19.74
N ALA A 18 7.73 -0.21 -19.31
CA ALA A 18 6.86 -1.26 -18.76
C ALA A 18 6.70 -2.44 -19.71
N ASP A 19 6.77 -3.63 -19.16
CA ASP A 19 6.56 -4.89 -19.88
C ASP A 19 5.66 -5.82 -19.04
N ALA A 20 5.39 -7.02 -19.54
CA ALA A 20 4.56 -7.98 -18.82
C ALA A 20 5.10 -8.29 -17.43
N GLY A 21 6.41 -8.40 -17.28
CA GLY A 21 7.04 -8.68 -15.98
C GLY A 21 6.85 -7.52 -14.99
N SER A 22 7.06 -6.28 -15.42
CA SER A 22 6.89 -5.12 -14.55
C SER A 22 5.42 -4.88 -14.17
N VAL A 23 4.49 -5.17 -15.08
CA VAL A 23 3.05 -5.09 -14.75
C VAL A 23 2.67 -6.18 -13.74
N LEU A 24 3.14 -7.42 -13.95
CA LEU A 24 2.88 -8.52 -13.00
C LEU A 24 3.46 -8.24 -11.61
N ALA A 25 4.56 -7.51 -11.53
CA ALA A 25 5.18 -7.15 -10.26
C ALA A 25 4.25 -6.34 -9.35
N THR A 26 3.33 -5.55 -9.90
CA THR A 26 2.36 -4.79 -9.12
C THR A 26 1.27 -5.67 -8.49
N GLY A 27 1.21 -6.94 -8.86
CA GLY A 27 0.19 -7.87 -8.38
C GLY A 27 0.17 -8.07 -6.87
N PHE A 28 1.30 -7.85 -6.19
CA PHE A 28 1.33 -8.01 -4.73
C PHE A 28 0.34 -7.07 -4.02
N LEU A 29 0.02 -5.94 -4.61
CA LEU A 29 -0.95 -4.99 -4.06
C LEU A 29 -2.37 -5.57 -4.01
N ARG A 30 -2.62 -6.64 -4.76
CA ARG A 30 -3.91 -7.33 -4.81
C ARG A 30 -3.95 -8.61 -3.97
N LEU A 31 -2.88 -8.94 -3.25
CA LEU A 31 -2.78 -10.18 -2.49
C LEU A 31 -3.33 -10.07 -1.07
N GLY A 32 -3.88 -8.92 -0.69
CA GLY A 32 -4.49 -8.69 0.62
C GLY A 32 -5.84 -9.37 0.79
N PRO A 33 -6.45 -9.22 1.98
CA PRO A 33 -7.75 -9.79 2.27
C PRO A 33 -8.83 -9.28 1.32
N TRP A 34 -9.76 -10.16 0.98
CA TRP A 34 -10.87 -9.84 0.11
C TRP A 34 -12.18 -10.37 0.71
N ASP A 35 -13.23 -9.56 0.68
CA ASP A 35 -14.58 -9.96 1.08
C ASP A 35 -15.51 -9.69 -0.12
N ASP A 36 -16.19 -10.74 -0.58
CA ASP A 36 -17.12 -10.64 -1.71
C ASP A 36 -18.41 -9.91 -1.34
N GLU A 37 -18.79 -9.93 -0.07
CA GLU A 37 -20.04 -9.33 0.42
C GLU A 37 -19.79 -8.53 1.71
N PRO A 38 -19.01 -7.44 1.67
CA PRO A 38 -18.69 -6.69 2.87
C PRO A 38 -19.94 -6.02 3.46
N ALA A 39 -20.07 -6.10 4.80
CA ALA A 39 -21.18 -5.46 5.51
C ALA A 39 -21.13 -3.94 5.39
N ASP A 40 -19.94 -3.37 5.28
CA ASP A 40 -19.70 -1.94 5.07
C ASP A 40 -18.66 -1.77 3.97
N PRO A 41 -19.09 -1.58 2.69
CA PRO A 41 -18.17 -1.49 1.56
C PRO A 41 -17.15 -0.35 1.67
N ALA A 42 -17.53 0.79 2.25
CA ALA A 42 -16.61 1.91 2.41
C ALA A 42 -15.50 1.57 3.41
N ASN A 43 -15.86 0.98 4.54
CA ASN A 43 -14.88 0.55 5.52
C ASN A 43 -13.98 -0.57 4.98
N ASP A 44 -14.57 -1.51 4.23
CA ASP A 44 -13.80 -2.57 3.57
C ASP A 44 -12.75 -2.00 2.62
N ARG A 45 -13.09 -0.97 1.85
CA ARG A 45 -12.14 -0.31 0.97
C ARG A 45 -10.98 0.31 1.77
N TYR A 46 -11.26 0.94 2.90
CA TYR A 46 -10.21 1.47 3.76
C TYR A 46 -9.34 0.39 4.38
N ASP A 47 -9.93 -0.76 4.71
CA ASP A 47 -9.16 -1.91 5.22
C ASP A 47 -8.23 -2.47 4.13
N GLN A 48 -8.66 -2.52 2.88
CA GLN A 48 -7.81 -2.91 1.75
C GLN A 48 -6.66 -1.93 1.56
N LEU A 49 -6.94 -0.62 1.61
CA LEU A 49 -5.91 0.42 1.51
C LEU A 49 -4.93 0.36 2.67
N ASP A 50 -5.40 0.10 3.87
CA ASP A 50 -4.57 -0.10 5.05
C ASP A 50 -3.62 -1.28 4.88
N ASP A 51 -4.11 -2.39 4.33
CA ASP A 51 -3.29 -3.57 4.05
C ASP A 51 -2.17 -3.26 3.04
N MET A 52 -2.50 -2.57 1.94
CA MET A 52 -1.50 -2.15 0.95
C MET A 52 -0.43 -1.28 1.57
N LEU A 53 -0.83 -0.29 2.38
CA LEU A 53 0.07 0.61 3.06
C LEU A 53 0.95 -0.13 4.07
N ALA A 54 0.35 -1.00 4.88
CA ALA A 54 1.08 -1.79 5.88
C ALA A 54 2.11 -2.70 5.21
N ALA A 55 1.70 -3.45 4.19
CA ALA A 55 2.61 -4.34 3.47
C ALA A 55 3.77 -3.58 2.84
N THR A 56 3.50 -2.43 2.21
CA THR A 56 4.51 -1.61 1.57
C THR A 56 5.50 -1.03 2.58
N SER A 57 4.99 -0.42 3.65
CA SER A 57 5.86 0.22 4.66
C SER A 57 6.70 -0.79 5.42
N GLU A 58 6.12 -1.93 5.81
CA GLU A 58 6.83 -2.96 6.54
C GLU A 58 7.85 -3.68 5.66
N ALA A 59 7.47 -4.04 4.42
CA ALA A 59 8.35 -4.80 3.54
C ALA A 59 9.54 -3.98 3.03
N PHE A 60 9.33 -2.73 2.66
CA PHE A 60 10.37 -1.92 2.01
C PHE A 60 11.07 -0.96 2.94
N LEU A 61 10.41 -0.50 4.00
CA LEU A 61 10.97 0.50 4.92
C LEU A 61 11.20 -0.05 6.33
N GLY A 62 10.63 -1.21 6.64
CA GLY A 62 10.69 -1.77 8.00
C GLY A 62 9.93 -0.93 9.02
N LEU A 63 8.93 -0.15 8.59
CA LEU A 63 8.18 0.75 9.44
C LEU A 63 6.76 0.24 9.67
N THR A 64 6.25 0.43 10.90
CA THR A 64 4.89 0.03 11.28
C THR A 64 3.91 1.21 11.15
N LEU A 65 3.85 1.81 9.97
CA LEU A 65 3.06 3.02 9.71
C LEU A 65 1.55 2.80 9.95
N ALA A 66 1.06 1.59 9.78
CA ALA A 66 -0.36 1.26 9.99
C ALA A 66 -0.85 1.60 11.41
N CYS A 67 0.02 1.63 12.41
CA CYS A 67 -0.35 2.04 13.77
C CYS A 67 -0.88 3.47 13.83
N ALA A 68 -0.50 4.33 12.89
CA ALA A 68 -0.93 5.72 12.83
C ALA A 68 -2.33 5.91 12.25
N ARG A 69 -3.03 4.84 11.86
CA ARG A 69 -4.40 4.90 11.33
C ARG A 69 -5.38 5.54 12.32
N CYS A 70 -5.25 5.19 13.60
CA CYS A 70 -6.18 5.63 14.66
C CYS A 70 -5.60 6.70 15.56
N HIS A 71 -4.27 6.78 15.67
CA HIS A 71 -3.57 7.74 16.53
C HIS A 71 -2.16 7.95 16.00
N GLU A 72 -1.46 8.94 16.52
CA GLU A 72 -0.06 9.15 16.18
C GLU A 72 0.79 7.98 16.63
N HIS A 73 1.81 7.61 15.83
CA HIS A 73 2.68 6.49 16.13
C HIS A 73 3.46 6.75 17.42
N LYS A 74 3.47 5.75 18.31
CA LYS A 74 4.05 5.89 19.65
C LYS A 74 5.58 6.02 19.63
N PHE A 75 6.25 5.30 18.70
CA PHE A 75 7.71 5.18 18.70
C PHE A 75 8.38 5.81 17.47
N GLU A 76 7.61 6.14 16.45
CA GLU A 76 8.10 6.68 15.19
C GLU A 76 7.54 8.07 14.96
N PRO A 77 8.24 8.97 14.23
CA PRO A 77 7.77 10.35 14.03
C PRO A 77 6.67 10.46 12.97
N PHE A 78 5.65 9.59 13.05
CA PHE A 78 4.53 9.58 12.12
C PHE A 78 3.27 10.08 12.79
N SER A 79 2.61 11.06 12.16
CA SER A 79 1.28 11.50 12.57
C SER A 79 0.20 10.68 11.85
N GLN A 80 -1.03 10.77 12.36
CA GLN A 80 -2.19 10.23 11.67
C GLN A 80 -2.35 10.88 10.29
N ALA A 81 -2.04 12.18 10.16
CA ALA A 81 -2.05 12.86 8.87
C ALA A 81 -1.06 12.25 7.88
N ASP A 82 0.14 11.85 8.34
CA ASP A 82 1.13 11.18 7.49
C ASP A 82 0.61 9.83 6.98
N TYR A 83 -0.06 9.08 7.84
CA TYR A 83 -0.69 7.81 7.46
C TYR A 83 -1.65 8.01 6.29
N TYR A 84 -2.55 8.97 6.39
CA TYR A 84 -3.54 9.23 5.34
C TYR A 84 -2.94 9.83 4.08
N ARG A 85 -1.84 10.57 4.18
CA ARG A 85 -1.10 11.05 3.00
C ARG A 85 -0.49 9.89 2.21
N VAL A 86 0.10 8.91 2.88
CA VAL A 86 0.62 7.72 2.22
C VAL A 86 -0.52 6.88 1.63
N MET A 87 -1.62 6.73 2.35
CA MET A 87 -2.80 6.02 1.86
C MET A 87 -3.32 6.64 0.55
N ALA A 88 -3.28 7.95 0.41
CA ALA A 88 -3.74 8.65 -0.78
C ALA A 88 -3.03 8.19 -2.06
N VAL A 89 -1.80 7.69 -1.96
CA VAL A 89 -1.05 7.14 -3.09
C VAL A 89 -1.75 5.90 -3.67
N PHE A 90 -2.39 5.10 -2.82
CA PHE A 90 -3.04 3.85 -3.22
C PHE A 90 -4.51 4.02 -3.59
N VAL A 91 -5.14 5.14 -3.23
CA VAL A 91 -6.57 5.37 -3.48
C VAL A 91 -6.97 5.22 -4.96
N PRO A 92 -6.19 5.69 -5.95
CA PRO A 92 -6.53 5.50 -7.36
C PRO A 92 -6.44 4.06 -7.87
N LEU A 93 -5.87 3.15 -7.10
CA LEU A 93 -5.74 1.75 -7.51
C LEU A 93 -7.06 1.01 -7.37
N ASP A 94 -7.54 0.41 -8.43
CA ASP A 94 -8.76 -0.39 -8.46
C ASP A 94 -8.49 -1.87 -8.69
#